data_bbf8bf1e6f4bd9922a9d8632009793fc
#
_entry.id   bbf8bf1e6f4bd9922a9d8632009793fc
#
_cell.length_a   1.000
_cell.length_b   1.000
_cell.length_c   1.000
_cell.angle_alpha   90.00
_cell.angle_beta   90.00
_cell.angle_gamma   90.00
#
_symmetry.space_group_name_H-M   'P 1'
#
loop_
_entity.id
_entity.type
_entity.pdbx_description
1 polymer ?
#
loop_
_entity_poly.entity_id
_entity_poly.type
_entity_poly.pdbx_seq_one_letter_code
_entity_poly.pdbx_strand_id
1 'polypeptide(L)'
;VFSGLSNSTVVLFAGMFVVGAAMFYTGLAQALGEKVVHIFGTGENSLMLGLMLVGTALSSVLSNTGTCACLMPVALGICAASKNPASRQLLPMAYACGWGGIITLVGTPPNIIGSGALTAAGLPGFSFFEFAWIGIPLSVAGILYMLLIGKYLLPKAELDADQEIEQEIEATTHDKKKQMISGMIL
;
A
#
# COMPACT_ATOMS: atom_id res chain seq x y z
N VAL A 1 3.56 17.14 29.69
CA VAL A 1 3.28 15.78 29.19
C VAL A 1 2.51 15.84 27.86
N PHE A 2 1.58 16.78 27.64
CA PHE A 2 0.77 16.88 26.43
C PHE A 2 1.33 17.81 25.33
N SER A 3 2.49 18.44 25.53
CA SER A 3 3.11 19.35 24.55
C SER A 3 3.44 18.66 23.20
N GLY A 4 3.66 17.34 23.23
CA GLY A 4 3.87 16.57 22.02
C GLY A 4 2.64 16.49 21.10
N LEU A 5 1.42 16.55 21.64
CA LEU A 5 0.19 16.53 20.84
C LEU A 5 -0.06 17.84 20.07
N SER A 6 0.55 18.95 20.51
CA SER A 6 0.48 20.25 19.83
C SER A 6 1.57 20.41 18.76
N ASN A 7 2.42 19.39 18.54
CA ASN A 7 3.43 19.42 17.50
C ASN A 7 2.76 19.36 16.11
N SER A 8 3.15 20.27 15.21
CA SER A 8 2.63 20.34 13.85
C SER A 8 2.77 19.01 13.09
N THR A 9 3.83 18.25 13.38
CA THR A 9 4.07 16.94 12.81
C THR A 9 2.99 15.93 13.22
N VAL A 10 2.57 15.94 14.50
CA VAL A 10 1.52 15.03 15.00
C VAL A 10 0.15 15.37 14.38
N VAL A 11 -0.15 16.67 14.27
CA VAL A 11 -1.40 17.15 13.63
C VAL A 11 -1.44 16.73 12.15
N LEU A 12 -0.31 16.85 11.45
CA LEU A 12 -0.18 16.44 10.06
C LEU A 12 -0.38 14.93 9.91
N PHE A 13 0.17 14.10 10.80
CA PHE A 13 -0.08 12.66 10.82
C PHE A 13 -1.56 12.33 11.03
N ALA A 14 -2.20 12.96 12.00
CA ALA A 14 -3.62 12.74 12.24
C ALA A 14 -4.46 13.07 11.01
N GLY A 15 -4.16 14.20 10.33
CA GLY A 15 -4.81 14.57 9.07
C GLY A 15 -4.59 13.55 7.96
N MET A 16 -3.36 13.05 7.81
CA MET A 16 -3.03 12.02 6.80
C MET A 16 -3.76 10.71 7.03
N PHE A 17 -3.93 10.26 8.27
CA PHE A 17 -4.71 9.07 8.58
C PHE A 17 -6.19 9.25 8.22
N VAL A 18 -6.76 10.43 8.46
CA VAL A 18 -8.16 10.71 8.09
C VAL A 18 -8.34 10.70 6.56
N VAL A 19 -7.43 11.36 5.82
CA VAL A 19 -7.46 11.36 4.34
C VAL A 19 -7.27 9.94 3.79
N GLY A 20 -6.31 9.19 4.34
CA GLY A 20 -6.08 7.80 3.98
C GLY A 20 -7.31 6.92 4.20
N ALA A 21 -7.94 7.02 5.37
CA ALA A 21 -9.17 6.30 5.67
C ALA A 21 -10.29 6.67 4.68
N ALA A 22 -10.48 7.95 4.37
CA ALA A 22 -11.48 8.38 3.40
C ALA A 22 -11.26 7.76 2.02
N MET A 23 -10.02 7.67 1.55
CA MET A 23 -9.69 7.03 0.26
C MET A 23 -10.02 5.52 0.26
N PHE A 24 -9.89 4.84 1.40
CA PHE A 24 -10.29 3.44 1.53
C PHE A 24 -11.81 3.27 1.54
N TYR A 25 -12.53 4.07 2.34
CA TYR A 25 -13.98 3.99 2.44
C TYR A 25 -14.69 4.40 1.14
N THR A 26 -14.10 5.27 0.33
CA THR A 26 -14.65 5.66 -0.98
C THR A 26 -14.44 4.61 -2.08
N GLY A 27 -13.69 3.54 -1.82
CA GLY A 27 -13.39 2.49 -2.82
C GLY A 27 -12.44 2.95 -3.93
N LEU A 28 -11.80 4.10 -3.79
CA LEU A 28 -10.89 4.65 -4.80
C LEU A 28 -9.73 3.68 -5.09
N ALA A 29 -9.17 3.07 -4.06
CA ALA A 29 -8.07 2.13 -4.20
C ALA A 29 -8.50 0.85 -4.95
N GLN A 30 -9.73 0.37 -4.72
CA GLN A 30 -10.31 -0.75 -5.47
C GLN A 30 -10.52 -0.40 -6.93
N ALA A 31 -11.11 0.77 -7.21
CA ALA A 31 -11.31 1.24 -8.59
C ALA A 31 -9.99 1.39 -9.36
N LEU A 32 -8.91 1.80 -8.68
CA LEU A 32 -7.57 1.87 -9.26
C LEU A 32 -7.01 0.47 -9.54
N GLY A 33 -7.20 -0.49 -8.64
CA GLY A 33 -6.81 -1.89 -8.85
C GLY A 33 -7.49 -2.52 -10.06
N GLU A 34 -8.79 -2.32 -10.23
CA GLU A 34 -9.55 -2.80 -11.40
C GLU A 34 -9.04 -2.18 -12.71
N LYS A 35 -8.72 -0.89 -12.71
CA LYS A 35 -8.12 -0.22 -13.87
C LYS A 35 -6.77 -0.79 -14.25
N VAL A 36 -5.97 -1.23 -13.28
CA VAL A 36 -4.68 -1.88 -13.54
C VAL A 36 -4.86 -3.11 -14.41
N VAL A 37 -5.81 -3.98 -14.05
CA VAL A 37 -6.09 -5.19 -14.84
C VAL A 37 -6.53 -4.85 -16.25
N HIS A 38 -7.36 -3.84 -16.39
CA HIS A 38 -7.86 -3.43 -17.69
C HIS A 38 -6.75 -2.87 -18.60
N ILE A 39 -5.74 -2.20 -18.03
CA ILE A 39 -4.65 -1.57 -18.77
C ILE A 39 -3.50 -2.54 -19.02
N PHE A 40 -3.10 -3.30 -18.01
CA PHE A 40 -1.92 -4.17 -18.05
C PHE A 40 -2.25 -5.61 -18.45
N GLY A 41 -3.52 -6.02 -18.36
CA GLY A 41 -3.96 -7.38 -18.66
C GLY A 41 -3.66 -8.38 -17.52
N THR A 42 -3.91 -9.67 -17.79
CA THR A 42 -3.83 -10.77 -16.82
C THR A 42 -2.53 -11.55 -16.84
N GLY A 43 -1.54 -11.13 -17.63
CA GLY A 43 -0.23 -11.78 -17.69
C GLY A 43 0.55 -11.60 -16.38
N GLU A 44 1.23 -12.64 -15.88
CA GLU A 44 1.95 -12.64 -14.59
C GLU A 44 2.86 -11.42 -14.41
N ASN A 45 3.70 -11.11 -15.40
CA ASN A 45 4.63 -9.99 -15.33
C ASN A 45 3.92 -8.63 -15.47
N SER A 46 2.90 -8.55 -16.31
CA SER A 46 2.13 -7.32 -16.54
C SER A 46 1.31 -6.97 -15.32
N LEU A 47 0.69 -7.97 -14.70
CA LEU A 47 -0.06 -7.81 -13.47
C LEU A 47 0.84 -7.35 -12.32
N MET A 48 2.01 -7.99 -12.16
CA MET A 48 3.01 -7.61 -11.17
C MET A 48 3.45 -6.15 -11.36
N LEU A 49 3.79 -5.75 -12.59
CA LEU A 49 4.15 -4.37 -12.89
C LEU A 49 3.02 -3.39 -12.56
N GLY A 50 1.79 -3.71 -12.96
CA GLY A 50 0.63 -2.87 -12.69
C GLY A 50 0.37 -2.68 -11.21
N LEU A 51 0.36 -3.77 -10.42
CA LEU A 51 0.18 -3.72 -8.97
C LEU A 51 1.31 -2.94 -8.28
N MET A 52 2.56 -3.13 -8.72
CA MET A 52 3.70 -2.39 -8.18
C MET A 52 3.61 -0.88 -8.49
N LEU A 53 3.24 -0.50 -9.70
CA LEU A 53 3.10 0.91 -10.09
C LEU A 53 1.99 1.60 -9.29
N VAL A 54 0.83 0.96 -9.18
CA VAL A 54 -0.29 1.51 -8.39
C VAL A 54 0.04 1.52 -6.91
N GLY A 55 0.63 0.45 -6.38
CA GLY A 55 1.10 0.41 -4.99
C GLY A 55 2.08 1.55 -4.68
N THR A 56 3.07 1.77 -5.55
CA THR A 56 4.03 2.87 -5.41
C THR A 56 3.34 4.23 -5.47
N ALA A 57 2.46 4.45 -6.45
CA ALA A 57 1.79 5.74 -6.63
C ALA A 57 0.84 6.06 -5.46
N LEU A 58 0.03 5.10 -5.02
CA LEU A 58 -0.86 5.30 -3.87
C LEU A 58 -0.08 5.49 -2.58
N SER A 59 0.96 4.69 -2.35
CA SER A 59 1.76 4.74 -1.13
C SER A 59 2.60 6.01 -1.02
N SER A 60 2.85 6.71 -2.12
CA SER A 60 3.53 8.01 -2.08
C SER A 60 2.71 9.09 -1.35
N VAL A 61 1.39 8.92 -1.30
CA VAL A 61 0.46 9.87 -0.64
C VAL A 61 -0.20 9.26 0.59
N LEU A 62 -0.39 7.93 0.59
CA LEU A 62 -1.01 7.18 1.70
C LEU A 62 0.05 6.44 2.51
N SER A 63 -0.34 5.91 3.66
CA SER A 63 0.56 5.04 4.43
C SER A 63 0.83 3.73 3.69
N ASN A 64 2.07 3.24 3.76
CA ASN A 64 2.49 1.99 3.11
C ASN A 64 1.63 0.81 3.52
N THR A 65 1.40 0.66 4.83
CA THR A 65 0.60 -0.44 5.40
C THR A 65 -0.86 -0.36 4.93
N GLY A 66 -1.45 0.83 4.96
CA GLY A 66 -2.82 1.04 4.51
C GLY A 66 -2.98 0.72 3.02
N THR A 67 -2.06 1.22 2.18
CA THR A 67 -2.07 0.94 0.74
C THR A 67 -1.96 -0.56 0.47
N CYS A 68 -1.03 -1.25 1.15
CA CYS A 68 -0.84 -2.68 1.01
C CYS A 68 -2.09 -3.46 1.43
N ALA A 69 -2.66 -3.15 2.59
CA ALA A 69 -3.87 -3.80 3.10
C ALA A 69 -5.10 -3.60 2.19
N CYS A 70 -5.20 -2.44 1.55
CA CYS A 70 -6.30 -2.15 0.63
C CYS A 70 -6.13 -2.85 -0.73
N LEU A 71 -4.92 -2.90 -1.26
CA LEU A 71 -4.66 -3.56 -2.54
C LEU A 71 -4.62 -5.09 -2.44
N MET A 72 -4.38 -5.64 -1.25
CA MET A 72 -4.28 -7.09 -1.03
C MET A 72 -5.53 -7.86 -1.50
N PRO A 73 -6.76 -7.55 -1.05
CA PRO A 73 -7.94 -8.27 -1.50
C PRO A 73 -8.18 -8.13 -3.01
N VAL A 74 -7.86 -6.97 -3.58
CA VAL A 74 -7.95 -6.75 -5.04
C VAL A 74 -6.95 -7.63 -5.77
N ALA A 75 -5.69 -7.66 -5.32
CA ALA A 75 -4.65 -8.49 -5.91
C ALA A 75 -4.97 -9.98 -5.81
N LEU A 76 -5.49 -10.45 -4.67
CA LEU A 76 -5.93 -11.83 -4.47
C LEU A 76 -7.08 -12.20 -5.42
N GLY A 77 -8.11 -11.36 -5.51
CA GLY A 77 -9.22 -11.59 -6.43
C GLY A 77 -8.78 -11.70 -7.89
N ILE A 78 -7.82 -10.85 -8.31
CA ILE A 78 -7.27 -10.91 -9.66
C ILE A 78 -6.43 -12.18 -9.85
N CYS A 79 -5.59 -12.54 -8.88
CA CYS A 79 -4.78 -13.76 -8.94
C CYS A 79 -5.65 -15.00 -9.08
N ALA A 80 -6.73 -15.10 -8.29
CA ALA A 80 -7.68 -16.19 -8.37
C ALA A 80 -8.36 -16.26 -9.76
N ALA A 81 -8.81 -15.13 -10.30
CA ALA A 81 -9.44 -15.06 -11.61
C ALA A 81 -8.49 -15.38 -12.77
N SER A 82 -7.22 -14.99 -12.67
CA SER A 82 -6.19 -15.15 -13.71
C SER A 82 -5.35 -16.41 -13.54
N LYS A 83 -5.54 -17.19 -12.48
CA LYS A 83 -4.74 -18.37 -12.11
C LYS A 83 -3.24 -18.06 -11.96
N ASN A 84 -2.92 -16.83 -11.54
CA ASN A 84 -1.56 -16.43 -11.21
C ASN A 84 -1.26 -16.74 -9.73
N PRO A 85 -0.03 -17.19 -9.39
CA PRO A 85 0.33 -17.46 -8.00
C PRO A 85 0.36 -16.17 -7.19
N ALA A 86 -0.47 -16.09 -6.13
CA ALA A 86 -0.62 -14.90 -5.29
C ALA A 86 0.72 -14.49 -4.62
N SER A 87 1.53 -15.46 -4.21
CA SER A 87 2.85 -15.22 -3.61
C SER A 87 3.78 -14.37 -4.48
N ARG A 88 3.68 -14.53 -5.81
CA ARG A 88 4.48 -13.78 -6.79
C ARG A 88 3.95 -12.40 -7.10
N GLN A 89 2.75 -12.08 -6.65
CA GLN A 89 2.12 -10.78 -6.86
C GLN A 89 2.10 -9.94 -5.58
N LEU A 90 1.76 -10.54 -4.45
CA LEU A 90 1.60 -9.84 -3.18
C LEU A 90 2.91 -9.30 -2.62
N LEU A 91 3.98 -10.11 -2.66
CA LEU A 91 5.26 -9.68 -2.10
C LEU A 91 5.90 -8.53 -2.88
N PRO A 92 5.99 -8.56 -4.23
CA PRO A 92 6.42 -7.40 -5.02
C PRO A 92 5.57 -6.16 -4.79
N MET A 93 4.24 -6.31 -4.69
CA MET A 93 3.33 -5.21 -4.37
C MET A 93 3.64 -4.59 -3.00
N ALA A 94 3.88 -5.41 -1.97
CA ALA A 94 4.22 -4.93 -0.64
C ALA A 94 5.54 -4.13 -0.62
N TYR A 95 6.57 -4.61 -1.31
CA TYR A 95 7.82 -3.85 -1.48
C TYR A 95 7.61 -2.54 -2.23
N ALA A 96 6.79 -2.55 -3.28
CA ALA A 96 6.47 -1.36 -4.05
C ALA A 96 5.77 -0.29 -3.20
N CYS A 97 4.85 -0.70 -2.31
CA CYS A 97 4.26 0.19 -1.33
C CYS A 97 5.33 0.79 -0.39
N GLY A 98 6.31 -0.01 0.05
CA GLY A 98 7.44 0.48 0.85
C GLY A 98 8.25 1.56 0.13
N TRP A 99 8.61 1.32 -1.13
CA TRP A 99 9.38 2.29 -1.93
C TRP A 99 8.55 3.53 -2.28
N GLY A 100 7.25 3.37 -2.53
CA GLY A 100 6.35 4.49 -2.78
C GLY A 100 6.33 5.49 -1.63
N GLY A 101 6.34 5.00 -0.39
CA GLY A 101 6.37 5.85 0.80
C GLY A 101 7.60 6.74 0.93
N ILE A 102 8.70 6.40 0.26
CA ILE A 102 9.93 7.21 0.28
C ILE A 102 9.85 8.38 -0.70
N ILE A 103 8.89 8.41 -1.63
CA ILE A 103 8.84 9.43 -2.70
C ILE A 103 8.45 10.82 -2.15
N THR A 104 7.59 10.88 -1.15
CA THR A 104 7.13 12.15 -0.60
C THR A 104 7.42 12.28 0.90
N LEU A 105 7.34 13.49 1.39
CA LEU A 105 7.50 13.79 2.82
C LEU A 105 6.47 13.04 3.68
N VAL A 106 5.25 12.87 3.18
CA VAL A 106 4.10 12.31 3.94
C VAL A 106 3.87 10.82 3.71
N GLY A 107 4.51 10.21 2.73
CA GLY A 107 4.29 8.80 2.39
C GLY A 107 4.71 7.83 3.50
N THR A 108 5.67 8.20 4.35
CA THR A 108 6.07 7.37 5.47
C THR A 108 6.43 8.22 6.71
N PRO A 109 6.09 7.76 7.93
CA PRO A 109 6.35 8.47 9.18
C PRO A 109 7.80 8.94 9.40
N PRO A 110 8.84 8.14 9.11
CA PRO A 110 10.23 8.55 9.29
C PRO A 110 10.60 9.84 8.56
N ASN A 111 10.06 10.07 7.36
CA ASN A 111 10.35 11.27 6.58
C ASN A 111 9.86 12.52 7.30
N ILE A 112 8.64 12.48 7.84
CA ILE A 112 8.06 13.60 8.58
C ILE A 112 8.80 13.84 9.90
N ILE A 113 9.17 12.76 10.61
CA ILE A 113 9.91 12.85 11.87
C ILE A 113 11.29 13.49 11.62
N GLY A 114 11.99 13.04 10.57
CA GLY A 114 13.29 13.59 10.19
C GLY A 114 13.19 15.08 9.83
N SER A 115 12.18 15.47 9.05
CA SER A 115 11.94 16.89 8.71
C SER A 115 11.62 17.72 9.95
N GLY A 116 10.78 17.17 10.86
CA GLY A 116 10.46 17.84 12.13
C GLY A 116 11.66 18.01 13.04
N ALA A 117 12.57 17.05 13.09
CA ALA A 117 13.82 17.16 13.86
C ALA A 117 14.75 18.26 13.33
N LEU A 118 14.88 18.41 12.02
CA LEU A 118 15.62 19.51 11.39
C LEU A 118 15.02 20.85 11.78
N THR A 119 13.71 21.01 11.67
CA THR A 119 13.01 22.24 12.03
C THR A 119 13.19 22.58 13.53
N ALA A 120 13.16 21.57 14.40
CA ALA A 120 13.40 21.76 15.83
C ALA A 120 14.85 22.19 16.13
N ALA A 121 15.79 21.80 15.29
CA ALA A 121 17.21 22.24 15.36
C ALA A 121 17.45 23.62 14.74
N GLY A 122 16.40 24.33 14.27
CA GLY A 122 16.54 25.66 13.63
C GLY A 122 17.00 25.60 12.17
N LEU A 123 16.98 24.39 11.56
CA LEU A 123 17.31 24.20 10.15
C LEU A 123 16.02 24.17 9.30
N PRO A 124 16.10 24.46 8.00
CA PRO A 124 14.96 24.31 7.12
C PRO A 124 14.56 22.81 7.05
N GLY A 125 13.26 22.53 7.22
CA GLY A 125 12.71 21.20 7.00
C GLY A 125 12.69 20.86 5.51
N PHE A 126 12.46 19.56 5.22
CA PHE A 126 12.36 19.09 3.84
C PHE A 126 11.08 19.59 3.15
N SER A 127 11.20 19.90 1.86
CA SER A 127 10.08 20.16 0.97
C SER A 127 9.28 18.89 0.67
N PHE A 128 8.01 19.02 0.28
CA PHE A 128 7.11 17.88 0.07
C PHE A 128 7.65 16.84 -0.93
N PHE A 129 8.25 17.29 -2.03
CA PHE A 129 8.79 16.42 -3.09
C PHE A 129 10.31 16.27 -3.06
N GLU A 130 10.98 16.74 -2.04
CA GLU A 130 12.44 16.69 -1.98
C GLU A 130 12.96 15.24 -1.90
N PHE A 131 12.21 14.37 -1.25
CA PHE A 131 12.49 12.94 -1.21
C PHE A 131 12.32 12.25 -2.56
N ALA A 132 11.57 12.83 -3.51
CA ALA A 132 11.33 12.24 -4.83
C ALA A 132 12.63 12.04 -5.64
N TRP A 133 13.64 12.89 -5.43
CA TRP A 133 14.95 12.76 -6.11
C TRP A 133 15.64 11.44 -5.83
N ILE A 134 15.43 10.85 -4.67
CA ILE A 134 15.97 9.55 -4.29
C ILE A 134 14.90 8.47 -4.40
N GLY A 135 13.66 8.77 -4.01
CA GLY A 135 12.57 7.82 -3.96
C GLY A 135 12.15 7.30 -5.34
N ILE A 136 12.09 8.16 -6.36
CA ILE A 136 11.72 7.74 -7.72
C ILE A 136 12.78 6.81 -8.34
N PRO A 137 14.08 7.14 -8.39
CA PRO A 137 15.09 6.23 -8.88
C PRO A 137 15.14 4.90 -8.15
N LEU A 138 14.98 4.93 -6.81
CA LEU A 138 14.96 3.72 -5.99
C LEU A 138 13.74 2.84 -6.31
N SER A 139 12.56 3.44 -6.45
CA SER A 139 11.33 2.72 -6.81
C SER A 139 11.44 2.10 -8.20
N VAL A 140 11.97 2.82 -9.18
CA VAL A 140 12.19 2.30 -10.54
C VAL A 140 13.19 1.14 -10.52
N ALA A 141 14.32 1.30 -9.83
CA ALA A 141 15.31 0.23 -9.69
C ALA A 141 14.74 -1.01 -9.01
N GLY A 142 13.94 -0.81 -7.94
CA GLY A 142 13.27 -1.90 -7.22
C GLY A 142 12.23 -2.63 -8.08
N ILE A 143 11.42 -1.90 -8.84
CA ILE A 143 10.45 -2.47 -9.78
C ILE A 143 11.18 -3.29 -10.86
N LEU A 144 12.22 -2.74 -11.46
CA LEU A 144 13.04 -3.45 -12.46
C LEU A 144 13.68 -4.69 -11.86
N TYR A 145 14.25 -4.60 -10.66
CA TYR A 145 14.82 -5.75 -9.96
C TYR A 145 13.78 -6.86 -9.74
N MET A 146 12.59 -6.53 -9.29
CA MET A 146 11.53 -7.52 -9.08
C MET A 146 11.06 -8.17 -10.37
N LEU A 147 10.94 -7.41 -11.47
CA LEU A 147 10.54 -7.92 -12.77
C LEU A 147 11.59 -8.84 -13.40
N LEU A 148 12.89 -8.53 -13.24
CA LEU A 148 13.97 -9.24 -13.89
C LEU A 148 14.50 -10.41 -13.06
N ILE A 149 14.68 -10.20 -11.77
CA ILE A 149 15.36 -11.14 -10.86
C ILE A 149 14.39 -11.67 -9.80
N GLY A 150 13.61 -10.80 -9.14
CA GLY A 150 12.78 -11.13 -8.00
C GLY A 150 11.78 -12.25 -8.29
N LYS A 151 11.18 -12.25 -9.46
CA LYS A 151 10.23 -13.29 -9.88
C LYS A 151 10.81 -14.72 -9.89
N TYR A 152 12.12 -14.87 -10.10
CA TYR A 152 12.78 -16.18 -10.09
C TYR A 152 13.15 -16.65 -8.68
N LEU A 153 13.32 -15.70 -7.76
CA LEU A 153 13.60 -15.97 -6.34
C LEU A 153 12.35 -16.31 -5.54
N LEU A 154 11.17 -15.89 -6.03
CA LEU A 154 9.90 -16.14 -5.35
C LEU A 154 9.39 -17.55 -5.63
N PRO A 155 9.06 -18.34 -4.58
CA PRO A 155 8.48 -19.66 -4.75
C PRO A 155 7.13 -19.55 -5.45
N LYS A 156 6.82 -20.54 -6.28
CA LYS A 156 5.45 -20.77 -6.77
C LYS A 156 4.71 -21.53 -5.66
N ALA A 157 4.13 -20.83 -4.70
CA ALA A 157 3.23 -21.46 -3.76
C ALA A 157 1.97 -21.88 -4.53
N GLU A 158 1.64 -23.16 -4.51
CA GLU A 158 0.43 -23.67 -5.08
C GLU A 158 -0.79 -23.24 -4.25
N LEU A 159 -1.94 -23.24 -4.89
CA LEU A 159 -3.23 -22.66 -4.48
C LEU A 159 -3.81 -23.11 -3.10
N ASP A 160 -3.17 -24.03 -2.38
CA ASP A 160 -3.68 -24.48 -1.07
C ASP A 160 -3.60 -23.38 0.00
N ALA A 161 -2.58 -22.51 -0.05
CA ALA A 161 -2.49 -21.34 0.83
C ALA A 161 -3.51 -20.23 0.46
N ASP A 162 -3.92 -20.18 -0.82
CA ASP A 162 -4.89 -19.20 -1.30
C ASP A 162 -6.31 -19.56 -0.81
N GLN A 163 -6.63 -20.84 -0.62
CA GLN A 163 -7.91 -21.28 -0.06
C GLN A 163 -8.04 -20.97 1.44
N GLU A 164 -6.95 -21.05 2.20
CA GLU A 164 -6.96 -20.63 3.61
C GLU A 164 -7.16 -19.13 3.77
N ILE A 165 -6.51 -18.34 2.90
CA ILE A 165 -6.64 -16.87 2.90
C ILE A 165 -8.06 -16.46 2.45
N GLU A 166 -8.63 -17.13 1.45
CA GLU A 166 -9.99 -16.88 0.98
C GLU A 166 -11.02 -17.20 2.06
N GLN A 167 -10.84 -18.30 2.80
CA GLN A 167 -11.66 -18.66 3.96
C GLN A 167 -11.52 -17.67 5.11
N GLU A 168 -10.33 -17.14 5.36
CA GLU A 168 -10.09 -16.13 6.39
C GLU A 168 -10.72 -14.77 6.03
N ILE A 169 -10.67 -14.39 4.74
CA ILE A 169 -11.33 -13.19 4.23
C ILE A 169 -12.86 -13.34 4.28
N GLU A 170 -13.41 -14.48 3.90
CA GLU A 170 -14.84 -14.77 4.00
C GLU A 170 -15.31 -14.79 5.46
N ALA A 171 -14.56 -15.43 6.37
CA ALA A 171 -14.84 -15.45 7.79
C ALA A 171 -14.86 -14.03 8.39
N THR A 172 -13.89 -13.19 8.02
CA THR A 172 -13.81 -11.80 8.48
C THR A 172 -14.95 -10.94 7.93
N THR A 173 -15.37 -11.19 6.70
CA THR A 173 -16.49 -10.47 6.06
C THR A 173 -17.83 -10.90 6.67
N HIS A 174 -17.97 -12.18 7.00
CA HIS A 174 -19.16 -12.72 7.66
C HIS A 174 -19.30 -12.21 9.09
N ASP A 175 -18.19 -12.02 9.80
CA ASP A 175 -18.17 -11.50 11.17
C ASP A 175 -18.49 -10.00 11.21
N LYS A 176 -18.01 -9.21 10.24
CA LYS A 176 -18.44 -7.81 10.06
C LYS A 176 -19.94 -7.67 9.80
N LYS A 177 -20.51 -8.59 9.02
CA LYS A 177 -21.95 -8.62 8.75
C LYS A 177 -22.75 -8.97 10.01
N LYS A 178 -22.26 -9.89 10.86
CA LYS A 178 -22.82 -10.21 12.16
C LYS A 178 -22.71 -9.04 13.15
N GLN A 179 -21.57 -8.36 13.20
CA GLN A 179 -21.38 -7.18 14.05
C GLN A 179 -22.30 -6.03 13.65
N MET A 180 -22.50 -5.80 12.33
CA MET A 180 -23.44 -4.78 11.85
C MET A 180 -24.88 -5.11 12.18
N ILE A 181 -25.27 -6.38 12.13
CA ILE A 181 -26.63 -6.82 12.50
C ILE A 181 -26.83 -6.73 14.03
N SER A 182 -25.82 -7.08 14.83
CA SER A 182 -25.93 -6.98 16.29
C SER A 182 -25.91 -5.55 16.78
N GLY A 183 -25.21 -4.63 16.11
CA GLY A 183 -25.24 -3.19 16.37
C GLY A 183 -26.55 -2.49 15.95
N MET A 184 -27.39 -3.15 15.16
CA MET A 184 -28.68 -2.63 14.72
C MET A 184 -29.85 -3.12 15.60
N ILE A 185 -29.58 -4.06 16.53
CA ILE A 185 -30.54 -4.66 17.46
C ILE A 185 -30.41 -4.08 18.89
N LEU A 186 -29.34 -3.33 19.17
CA LEU A 186 -29.13 -2.56 20.41
C LEU A 186 -29.47 -1.10 20.21
#